data_b22911fea8ea24617f5028098f0a6941
#
_entry.id   b22911fea8ea24617f5028098f0a6941
#
_cell.length_a   1.000
_cell.length_b   1.000
_cell.length_c   1.000
_cell.angle_alpha   90.00
_cell.angle_beta   90.00
_cell.angle_gamma   90.00
#
_symmetry.space_group_name_H-M   'P 1'
#
loop_
_entity.id
_entity.type
_entity.pdbx_description
1 polymer ?
#
loop_
_entity_poly.entity_id
_entity_poly.type
_entity_poly.pdbx_seq_one_letter_code
_entity_poly.pdbx_strand_id
1 'polypeptide(L)'
;MKNKGIVFFLIILAVVIVAVVALDYSGSKPDQQPANPYAYTIDPFSRIDSTLIHYKESRNLAINFSEPTGVCFRGGQLFVVGDQKMQLIEPTGKLMNEVNFDQKPTCVFASNENIFVGFKKSVAILNRDGVKIADWNAFSDSTVITSIVERSGIVFVADAGKRIIRKFTMDGKPQGVIEGKSGNDQIHGFIIPSPNFDLAFNPDGELWVVNPGKHSLENYTVDGKLRTWWQASSIKIEGFSGCCNPAHFAFLPDGSFVTSEKGMIRIKTYKPSGEFSGVVAAPSKFVENGHAPDLAVVNLGNIYALDSDKKMLRLFVKK
;
A
#
# COMPACT_ATOMS: atom_id res chain seq x y z
N MET A 1 -2.56 0.66 -73.67
CA MET A 1 -3.12 1.92 -73.18
C MET A 1 -4.03 1.81 -71.95
N LYS A 2 -4.18 0.61 -71.33
CA LYS A 2 -5.17 0.40 -70.25
C LYS A 2 -4.75 0.88 -68.82
N ASN A 3 -3.48 1.20 -68.59
CA ASN A 3 -2.99 1.51 -67.21
C ASN A 3 -2.91 3.00 -66.84
N LYS A 4 -3.04 3.92 -67.81
CA LYS A 4 -2.93 5.35 -67.53
C LYS A 4 -4.08 5.90 -66.67
N GLY A 5 -5.28 5.39 -66.80
CA GLY A 5 -6.44 5.80 -65.97
C GLY A 5 -6.32 5.34 -64.53
N ILE A 6 -5.79 4.14 -64.30
CA ILE A 6 -5.56 3.61 -62.94
C ILE A 6 -4.47 4.42 -62.22
N VAL A 7 -3.37 4.72 -62.91
CA VAL A 7 -2.30 5.54 -62.36
C VAL A 7 -2.78 6.94 -61.97
N PHE A 8 -3.58 7.56 -62.85
CA PHE A 8 -4.17 8.87 -62.60
C PHE A 8 -5.13 8.86 -61.39
N PHE A 9 -5.97 7.81 -61.29
CA PHE A 9 -6.86 7.64 -60.13
C PHE A 9 -6.08 7.45 -58.81
N LEU A 10 -5.03 6.64 -58.82
CA LEU A 10 -4.18 6.45 -57.61
C LEU A 10 -3.46 7.71 -57.17
N ILE A 11 -3.03 8.56 -58.14
CA ILE A 11 -2.42 9.85 -57.78
C ILE A 11 -3.45 10.79 -57.16
N ILE A 12 -4.66 10.87 -57.71
CA ILE A 12 -5.72 11.70 -57.12
C ILE A 12 -6.08 11.20 -55.71
N LEU A 13 -6.23 9.88 -55.56
CA LEU A 13 -6.51 9.29 -54.25
C LEU A 13 -5.41 9.61 -53.21
N ALA A 14 -4.14 9.49 -53.60
CA ALA A 14 -3.04 9.83 -52.75
C ALA A 14 -3.04 11.32 -52.33
N VAL A 15 -3.34 12.23 -53.27
CA VAL A 15 -3.44 13.67 -52.98
C VAL A 15 -4.60 13.96 -52.01
N VAL A 16 -5.75 13.31 -52.19
CA VAL A 16 -6.92 13.44 -51.30
C VAL A 16 -6.58 12.93 -49.90
N ILE A 17 -5.93 11.77 -49.78
CA ILE A 17 -5.50 11.24 -48.47
C ILE A 17 -4.54 12.20 -47.78
N VAL A 18 -3.52 12.70 -48.50
CA VAL A 18 -2.57 13.67 -47.95
C VAL A 18 -3.28 14.96 -47.51
N ALA A 19 -4.22 15.47 -48.32
CA ALA A 19 -4.99 16.66 -47.98
C ALA A 19 -5.85 16.45 -46.70
N VAL A 20 -6.53 15.29 -46.57
CA VAL A 20 -7.33 14.96 -45.39
C VAL A 20 -6.45 14.85 -44.15
N VAL A 21 -5.31 14.15 -44.23
CA VAL A 21 -4.38 14.01 -43.13
C VAL A 21 -3.77 15.38 -42.71
N ALA A 22 -3.43 16.22 -43.69
CA ALA A 22 -2.90 17.56 -43.41
C ALA A 22 -3.94 18.50 -42.78
N LEU A 23 -5.20 18.40 -43.19
CA LEU A 23 -6.32 19.14 -42.61
C LEU A 23 -6.63 18.67 -41.17
N ASP A 24 -6.61 17.38 -40.94
CA ASP A 24 -6.81 16.79 -39.62
C ASP A 24 -5.64 17.17 -38.66
N TYR A 25 -4.42 17.08 -39.14
CA TYR A 25 -3.22 17.47 -38.37
C TYR A 25 -3.16 18.98 -38.08
N SER A 26 -3.61 19.84 -39.01
CA SER A 26 -3.64 21.28 -38.79
C SER A 26 -4.88 21.75 -38.01
N GLY A 27 -5.94 20.94 -37.97
CA GLY A 27 -7.13 21.18 -37.14
C GLY A 27 -7.00 20.75 -35.70
N SER A 28 -6.11 19.81 -35.43
CA SER A 28 -5.83 19.31 -34.09
C SER A 28 -4.88 20.24 -33.34
N LYS A 29 -5.38 21.39 -32.86
CA LYS A 29 -4.63 22.17 -31.86
C LYS A 29 -4.66 21.38 -30.53
N PRO A 30 -3.51 21.00 -29.95
CA PRO A 30 -3.47 20.24 -28.68
C PRO A 30 -4.07 20.98 -27.49
N ASP A 31 -4.31 22.30 -27.61
CA ASP A 31 -4.65 23.19 -26.51
C ASP A 31 -6.15 23.50 -26.31
N GLN A 32 -7.06 22.83 -27.01
CA GLN A 32 -8.49 23.07 -26.83
C GLN A 32 -9.30 21.77 -26.66
N GLN A 33 -8.84 20.86 -25.81
CA GLN A 33 -9.80 19.96 -25.20
C GLN A 33 -10.69 20.80 -24.27
N PRO A 34 -12.02 20.78 -24.46
CA PRO A 34 -12.92 21.45 -23.51
C PRO A 34 -12.59 20.93 -22.11
N ALA A 35 -12.38 21.83 -21.17
CA ALA A 35 -12.07 21.48 -19.81
C ALA A 35 -13.10 20.44 -19.35
N ASN A 36 -12.65 19.28 -18.90
CA ASN A 36 -13.56 18.24 -18.41
C ASN A 36 -14.44 18.86 -17.32
N PRO A 37 -15.78 19.00 -17.53
CA PRO A 37 -16.65 19.65 -16.54
C PRO A 37 -16.71 18.89 -15.21
N TYR A 38 -16.19 17.66 -15.18
CA TYR A 38 -16.05 16.82 -13.98
C TYR A 38 -14.61 16.85 -13.42
N ALA A 39 -13.68 17.58 -14.03
CA ALA A 39 -12.36 17.77 -13.46
C ALA A 39 -12.47 18.72 -12.25
N TYR A 40 -12.19 18.21 -11.08
CA TYR A 40 -12.06 19.01 -9.87
C TYR A 40 -10.58 19.25 -9.55
N THR A 41 -10.30 20.46 -9.08
CA THR A 41 -8.94 20.84 -8.71
C THR A 41 -8.58 20.20 -7.37
N ILE A 42 -7.51 19.43 -7.33
CA ILE A 42 -7.01 18.77 -6.10
C ILE A 42 -6.30 19.75 -5.17
N ASP A 43 -5.73 20.83 -5.72
CA ASP A 43 -4.94 21.85 -5.00
C ASP A 43 -5.53 22.32 -3.67
N PRO A 44 -6.83 22.66 -3.54
CA PRO A 44 -7.39 23.10 -2.27
C PRO A 44 -7.30 22.05 -1.15
N PHE A 45 -7.30 20.75 -1.52
CA PHE A 45 -7.26 19.63 -0.57
C PHE A 45 -5.82 19.18 -0.25
N SER A 46 -4.83 19.65 -1.00
CA SER A 46 -3.41 19.37 -0.73
C SER A 46 -2.84 20.27 0.37
N ARG A 47 -3.47 21.42 0.62
CA ARG A 47 -3.07 22.37 1.66
C ARG A 47 -3.70 21.98 2.98
N ILE A 48 -2.87 21.63 3.96
CA ILE A 48 -3.32 21.20 5.28
C ILE A 48 -3.14 22.34 6.27
N ASP A 49 -4.16 22.60 7.07
CA ASP A 49 -4.06 23.51 8.21
C ASP A 49 -3.00 23.01 9.17
N SER A 50 -2.03 23.86 9.47
CA SER A 50 -0.90 23.53 10.34
C SER A 50 -1.31 23.14 11.75
N THR A 51 -2.48 23.58 12.23
CA THR A 51 -3.03 23.21 13.54
C THR A 51 -3.41 21.74 13.62
N LEU A 52 -3.73 21.12 12.48
CA LEU A 52 -4.04 19.69 12.39
C LEU A 52 -2.80 18.81 12.36
N ILE A 53 -1.61 19.37 12.14
CA ILE A 53 -0.36 18.62 12.03
C ILE A 53 0.23 18.41 13.42
N HIS A 54 0.00 17.23 13.99
CA HIS A 54 0.39 16.89 15.36
C HIS A 54 1.79 16.26 15.47
N TYR A 55 2.45 16.01 14.34
CA TYR A 55 3.77 15.39 14.28
C TYR A 55 4.77 16.31 13.58
N LYS A 56 6.04 16.14 13.91
CA LYS A 56 7.15 16.73 13.19
C LYS A 56 8.09 15.65 12.67
N GLU A 57 8.61 15.87 11.49
CA GLU A 57 9.66 15.06 10.91
C GLU A 57 10.96 15.31 11.69
N SER A 58 11.49 14.26 12.31
CA SER A 58 12.63 14.33 13.22
C SER A 58 13.92 13.87 12.57
N ARG A 59 13.85 12.82 11.74
CA ARG A 59 15.02 12.22 11.11
C ARG A 59 14.63 11.54 9.81
N ASN A 60 15.59 11.52 8.88
CA ASN A 60 15.51 10.75 7.63
C ASN A 60 16.72 9.83 7.58
N LEU A 61 16.46 8.54 7.36
CA LEU A 61 17.48 7.52 7.18
C LEU A 61 17.47 7.11 5.71
N ALA A 62 18.54 7.39 5.00
CA ALA A 62 18.73 6.87 3.64
C ALA A 62 18.85 5.34 3.72
N ILE A 63 18.17 4.63 2.82
CA ILE A 63 18.22 3.18 2.72
C ILE A 63 18.81 2.77 1.36
N ASN A 64 19.54 1.67 1.36
CA ASN A 64 20.19 1.18 0.14
C ASN A 64 19.25 0.22 -0.62
N PHE A 65 18.17 0.78 -1.17
CA PHE A 65 17.22 0.08 -2.03
C PHE A 65 16.91 0.93 -3.27
N SER A 66 16.71 0.26 -4.39
CA SER A 66 16.14 0.87 -5.61
C SER A 66 14.63 0.96 -5.52
N GLU A 67 14.00 -0.12 -5.04
CA GLU A 67 12.56 -0.28 -4.92
C GLU A 67 12.20 -0.92 -3.56
N PRO A 68 12.23 -0.16 -2.47
CA PRO A 68 11.79 -0.67 -1.17
C PRO A 68 10.28 -0.91 -1.17
N THR A 69 9.83 -2.01 -0.56
CA THR A 69 8.44 -2.49 -0.62
C THR A 69 7.76 -2.65 0.72
N GLY A 70 8.50 -2.76 1.81
CA GLY A 70 7.88 -2.95 3.12
C GLY A 70 8.82 -2.62 4.28
N VAL A 71 8.22 -2.23 5.42
CA VAL A 71 8.92 -1.95 6.67
C VAL A 71 8.17 -2.54 7.86
N CYS A 72 8.90 -3.09 8.82
CA CYS A 72 8.38 -3.52 10.11
C CYS A 72 9.33 -3.08 11.23
N PHE A 73 8.78 -2.79 12.39
CA PHE A 73 9.57 -2.54 13.60
C PHE A 73 9.25 -3.56 14.68
N ARG A 74 10.26 -4.23 15.20
CA ARG A 74 10.11 -5.18 16.30
C ARG A 74 11.39 -5.35 17.09
N GLY A 75 11.28 -5.39 18.42
CA GLY A 75 12.44 -5.65 19.30
C GLY A 75 13.52 -4.59 19.19
N GLY A 76 13.17 -3.32 18.95
CA GLY A 76 14.14 -2.24 18.80
C GLY A 76 14.83 -2.17 17.44
N GLN A 77 14.39 -2.95 16.46
CA GLN A 77 15.00 -3.07 15.12
C GLN A 77 13.99 -2.77 14.02
N LEU A 78 14.46 -2.16 12.95
CA LEU A 78 13.73 -1.96 11.69
C LEU A 78 14.11 -3.05 10.70
N PHE A 79 13.11 -3.67 10.09
CA PHE A 79 13.25 -4.63 9.00
C PHE A 79 12.72 -3.94 7.75
N VAL A 80 13.57 -3.76 6.77
CA VAL A 80 13.21 -3.14 5.48
C VAL A 80 13.42 -4.16 4.40
N VAL A 81 12.42 -4.33 3.53
CA VAL A 81 12.50 -5.23 2.38
C VAL A 81 12.32 -4.47 1.07
N GLY A 82 12.87 -5.00 0.01
CA GLY A 82 12.79 -4.46 -1.34
C GLY A 82 13.84 -5.08 -2.23
N ASP A 83 13.89 -4.71 -3.50
CA ASP A 83 14.80 -5.31 -4.49
C ASP A 83 14.74 -6.84 -4.42
N GLN A 84 15.78 -7.50 -3.98
CA GLN A 84 15.85 -8.93 -3.68
C GLN A 84 16.52 -9.16 -2.32
N LYS A 85 16.22 -8.30 -1.34
CA LYS A 85 16.87 -8.37 -0.03
C LYS A 85 16.01 -7.86 1.12
N MET A 86 16.47 -8.16 2.33
CA MET A 86 16.03 -7.56 3.58
C MET A 86 17.23 -6.95 4.29
N GLN A 87 17.06 -5.76 4.83
CA GLN A 87 18.03 -5.12 5.73
C GLN A 87 17.47 -5.04 7.14
N LEU A 88 18.28 -5.39 8.10
CA LEU A 88 18.11 -5.17 9.53
C LEU A 88 18.82 -3.88 9.89
N ILE A 89 18.09 -2.89 10.39
CA ILE A 89 18.61 -1.55 10.64
C ILE A 89 18.27 -1.13 12.08
N GLU A 90 19.24 -0.62 12.81
CA GLU A 90 18.97 0.06 14.08
C GLU A 90 18.22 1.39 13.85
N PRO A 91 17.44 1.89 14.82
CA PRO A 91 16.83 3.22 14.74
C PRO A 91 17.84 4.37 14.54
N THR A 92 19.12 4.13 14.81
CA THR A 92 20.23 5.05 14.54
C THR A 92 20.55 5.17 13.04
N GLY A 93 20.10 4.20 12.22
CA GLY A 93 20.42 4.06 10.80
C GLY A 93 21.58 3.08 10.52
N LYS A 94 22.15 2.45 11.57
CA LYS A 94 23.21 1.48 11.41
C LYS A 94 22.65 0.17 10.82
N LEU A 95 23.23 -0.28 9.73
CA LEU A 95 22.96 -1.60 9.17
C LEU A 95 23.54 -2.68 10.11
N MET A 96 22.68 -3.61 10.53
CA MET A 96 23.05 -4.72 11.41
C MET A 96 23.27 -6.01 10.62
N ASN A 97 22.38 -6.28 9.66
CA ASN A 97 22.46 -7.48 8.83
C ASN A 97 21.75 -7.23 7.49
N GLU A 98 22.14 -7.98 6.46
CA GLU A 98 21.49 -8.02 5.15
C GLU A 98 21.30 -9.47 4.73
N VAL A 99 20.08 -9.80 4.29
CA VAL A 99 19.71 -11.13 3.79
C VAL A 99 19.27 -10.99 2.34
N ASN A 100 19.87 -11.77 1.43
CA ASN A 100 19.51 -11.76 0.02
C ASN A 100 18.51 -12.89 -0.30
N PHE A 101 17.64 -12.64 -1.29
CA PHE A 101 16.62 -13.56 -1.77
C PHE A 101 16.70 -13.70 -3.29
N ASP A 102 16.15 -14.82 -3.81
CA ASP A 102 16.04 -15.04 -5.26
C ASP A 102 14.88 -14.27 -5.90
N GLN A 103 13.94 -13.76 -5.08
CA GLN A 103 12.76 -13.04 -5.51
C GLN A 103 12.65 -11.70 -4.78
N LYS A 104 11.94 -10.73 -5.39
CA LYS A 104 11.63 -9.45 -4.77
C LYS A 104 10.57 -9.64 -3.67
N PRO A 105 10.87 -9.28 -2.42
CA PRO A 105 9.88 -9.27 -1.34
C PRO A 105 8.77 -8.26 -1.61
N THR A 106 7.56 -8.54 -1.11
CA THR A 106 6.41 -7.63 -1.18
C THR A 106 6.05 -7.04 0.18
N CYS A 107 6.35 -7.74 1.27
CA CYS A 107 6.08 -7.29 2.63
C CYS A 107 6.98 -8.01 3.64
N VAL A 108 7.04 -7.48 4.85
CA VAL A 108 7.78 -8.08 5.98
C VAL A 108 7.00 -7.90 7.28
N PHE A 109 6.99 -8.93 8.10
CA PHE A 109 6.50 -8.88 9.47
C PHE A 109 7.51 -9.58 10.40
N ALA A 110 7.78 -9.00 11.56
CA ALA A 110 8.63 -9.60 12.55
C ALA A 110 7.87 -9.82 13.86
N SER A 111 7.85 -11.06 14.34
CA SER A 111 7.44 -11.41 15.70
C SER A 111 8.64 -11.35 16.65
N ASN A 112 8.48 -11.79 17.89
CA ASN A 112 9.60 -11.89 18.82
C ASN A 112 10.62 -12.97 18.44
N GLU A 113 10.18 -14.01 17.74
CA GLU A 113 10.98 -15.21 17.41
C GLU A 113 11.35 -15.28 15.94
N ASN A 114 10.43 -14.90 15.05
CA ASN A 114 10.55 -15.13 13.62
C ASN A 114 10.37 -13.84 12.81
N ILE A 115 10.93 -13.86 11.61
CA ILE A 115 10.71 -12.86 10.57
C ILE A 115 10.00 -13.56 9.41
N PHE A 116 8.86 -13.01 8.99
CA PHE A 116 8.08 -13.47 7.84
C PHE A 116 8.32 -12.52 6.69
N VAL A 117 8.80 -13.04 5.57
CA VAL A 117 9.01 -12.28 4.35
C VAL A 117 8.06 -12.79 3.27
N GLY A 118 7.14 -11.94 2.87
CA GLY A 118 6.20 -12.23 1.78
C GLY A 118 6.85 -11.94 0.43
N PHE A 119 6.66 -12.85 -0.50
CA PHE A 119 6.89 -12.66 -1.93
C PHE A 119 5.55 -12.73 -2.65
N LYS A 120 5.54 -12.46 -3.95
CA LYS A 120 4.28 -12.45 -4.69
C LYS A 120 3.44 -13.71 -4.48
N LYS A 121 4.08 -14.90 -4.41
CA LYS A 121 3.41 -16.21 -4.35
C LYS A 121 4.02 -17.16 -3.31
N SER A 122 4.84 -16.67 -2.41
CA SER A 122 5.48 -17.51 -1.39
C SER A 122 5.75 -16.71 -0.13
N VAL A 123 6.03 -17.39 0.97
CA VAL A 123 6.44 -16.81 2.25
C VAL A 123 7.68 -17.53 2.74
N ALA A 124 8.76 -16.79 3.02
CA ALA A 124 9.89 -17.31 3.74
C ALA A 124 9.79 -16.95 5.22
N ILE A 125 10.16 -17.88 6.08
CA ILE A 125 10.29 -17.67 7.52
C ILE A 125 11.77 -17.73 7.87
N LEU A 126 12.25 -16.71 8.57
CA LEU A 126 13.61 -16.62 9.07
C LEU A 126 13.60 -16.52 10.58
N ASN A 127 14.67 -16.99 11.21
CA ASN A 127 14.92 -16.66 12.62
C ASN A 127 15.36 -15.20 12.78
N ARG A 128 15.58 -14.75 14.01
CA ARG A 128 15.96 -13.36 14.30
C ARG A 128 17.35 -12.98 13.77
N ASP A 129 18.21 -13.96 13.48
CA ASP A 129 19.53 -13.77 12.88
C ASP A 129 19.49 -13.67 11.35
N GLY A 130 18.28 -13.83 10.75
CA GLY A 130 18.08 -13.78 9.30
C GLY A 130 18.34 -15.12 8.59
N VAL A 131 18.49 -16.21 9.33
CA VAL A 131 18.64 -17.54 8.73
C VAL A 131 17.25 -18.10 8.38
N LYS A 132 17.08 -18.52 7.13
CA LYS A 132 15.82 -19.11 6.65
C LYS A 132 15.60 -20.48 7.31
N ILE A 133 14.44 -20.64 7.94
CA ILE A 133 14.01 -21.85 8.64
C ILE A 133 12.84 -22.58 7.97
N ALA A 134 12.06 -21.88 7.15
CA ALA A 134 10.97 -22.46 6.37
C ALA A 134 10.68 -21.66 5.10
N ASP A 135 10.01 -22.33 4.15
CA ASP A 135 9.59 -21.73 2.86
C ASP A 135 8.21 -22.30 2.49
N TRP A 136 7.24 -21.43 2.27
CA TRP A 136 5.89 -21.82 1.87
C TRP A 136 5.65 -21.44 0.42
N ASN A 137 5.67 -22.44 -0.47
CA ASN A 137 5.59 -22.25 -1.93
C ASN A 137 4.23 -22.65 -2.55
N ALA A 138 3.24 -22.98 -1.73
CA ALA A 138 1.99 -23.61 -2.16
C ALA A 138 0.88 -22.62 -2.59
N PHE A 139 1.23 -21.42 -3.04
CA PHE A 139 0.26 -20.42 -3.45
C PHE A 139 -0.05 -20.48 -4.96
N SER A 140 -1.30 -20.19 -5.32
CA SER A 140 -1.76 -20.23 -6.71
C SER A 140 -1.18 -19.10 -7.57
N ASP A 141 -1.24 -19.24 -8.89
CA ASP A 141 -0.72 -18.25 -9.85
C ASP A 141 -1.37 -16.87 -9.74
N SER A 142 -2.62 -16.80 -9.29
CA SER A 142 -3.35 -15.55 -9.08
C SER A 142 -3.13 -14.92 -7.70
N THR A 143 -2.32 -15.54 -6.84
CA THR A 143 -1.96 -14.99 -5.52
C THR A 143 -1.08 -13.74 -5.67
N VAL A 144 -1.36 -12.73 -4.85
CA VAL A 144 -0.53 -11.54 -4.66
C VAL A 144 -0.50 -11.25 -3.16
N ILE A 145 0.57 -11.70 -2.50
CA ILE A 145 0.76 -11.45 -1.07
C ILE A 145 1.19 -10.00 -0.86
N THR A 146 0.51 -9.29 0.03
CA THR A 146 0.74 -7.87 0.29
C THR A 146 0.98 -7.52 1.75
N SER A 147 0.54 -8.38 2.68
CA SER A 147 0.78 -8.18 4.11
C SER A 147 0.75 -9.52 4.84
N ILE A 148 1.52 -9.61 5.91
CA ILE A 148 1.58 -10.78 6.79
C ILE A 148 1.57 -10.29 8.23
N VAL A 149 0.80 -10.96 9.09
CA VAL A 149 0.87 -10.79 10.55
C VAL A 149 0.78 -12.14 11.23
N GLU A 150 1.39 -12.26 12.40
CA GLU A 150 1.34 -13.47 13.23
C GLU A 150 0.84 -13.13 14.62
N ARG A 151 -0.02 -13.98 15.16
CA ARG A 151 -0.42 -13.94 16.56
C ARG A 151 -0.82 -15.32 17.06
N SER A 152 -0.29 -15.69 18.22
CA SER A 152 -0.66 -16.95 18.94
C SER A 152 -0.47 -18.20 18.09
N GLY A 153 0.58 -18.24 17.27
CA GLY A 153 0.91 -19.37 16.41
C GLY A 153 0.08 -19.48 15.13
N ILE A 154 -0.75 -18.47 14.83
CA ILE A 154 -1.49 -18.37 13.57
C ILE A 154 -0.91 -17.24 12.73
N VAL A 155 -0.57 -17.56 11.50
CA VAL A 155 -0.07 -16.59 10.50
C VAL A 155 -1.21 -16.22 9.56
N PHE A 156 -1.46 -14.93 9.44
CA PHE A 156 -2.46 -14.36 8.54
C PHE A 156 -1.74 -13.73 7.36
N VAL A 157 -2.13 -14.10 6.15
CA VAL A 157 -1.51 -13.65 4.90
C VAL A 157 -2.58 -12.99 4.04
N ALA A 158 -2.44 -11.71 3.77
CA ALA A 158 -3.29 -10.98 2.85
C ALA A 158 -2.96 -11.36 1.40
N ASP A 159 -3.91 -11.94 0.70
CA ASP A 159 -3.84 -12.29 -0.72
C ASP A 159 -4.73 -11.32 -1.52
N ALA A 160 -4.13 -10.23 -2.00
CA ALA A 160 -4.83 -9.22 -2.77
C ALA A 160 -5.35 -9.76 -4.11
N GLY A 161 -4.65 -10.73 -4.71
CA GLY A 161 -5.06 -11.35 -5.96
C GLY A 161 -6.32 -12.18 -5.85
N LYS A 162 -6.52 -12.85 -4.71
CA LYS A 162 -7.73 -13.63 -4.39
C LYS A 162 -8.72 -12.83 -3.55
N ARG A 163 -8.34 -11.68 -3.00
CA ARG A 163 -9.16 -10.84 -2.12
C ARG A 163 -9.61 -11.60 -0.86
N ILE A 164 -8.69 -12.34 -0.27
CA ILE A 164 -8.91 -13.13 0.95
C ILE A 164 -7.73 -12.99 1.90
N ILE A 165 -7.96 -13.28 3.16
CA ILE A 165 -6.90 -13.49 4.13
C ILE A 165 -6.77 -14.99 4.36
N ARG A 166 -5.59 -15.55 4.12
CA ARG A 166 -5.28 -16.97 4.38
C ARG A 166 -4.74 -17.11 5.78
N LYS A 167 -5.13 -18.18 6.45
CA LYS A 167 -4.62 -18.55 7.77
C LYS A 167 -3.78 -19.79 7.68
N PHE A 168 -2.64 -19.79 8.37
CA PHE A 168 -1.72 -20.91 8.43
C PHE A 168 -1.25 -21.13 9.87
N THR A 169 -0.87 -22.36 10.20
CA THR A 169 -0.03 -22.65 11.35
C THR A 169 1.41 -22.23 11.07
N MET A 170 2.26 -22.21 12.10
CA MET A 170 3.69 -21.84 11.96
C MET A 170 4.47 -22.81 11.06
N ASP A 171 4.00 -24.04 10.89
CA ASP A 171 4.57 -25.04 9.94
C ASP A 171 3.96 -24.96 8.53
N GLY A 172 3.16 -23.91 8.24
CA GLY A 172 2.62 -23.65 6.92
C GLY A 172 1.36 -24.43 6.54
N LYS A 173 0.73 -25.14 7.48
CA LYS A 173 -0.52 -25.88 7.21
C LYS A 173 -1.71 -24.91 7.15
N PRO A 174 -2.54 -24.98 6.10
CA PRO A 174 -3.73 -24.12 5.98
C PRO A 174 -4.71 -24.33 7.14
N GLN A 175 -5.21 -23.21 7.69
CA GLN A 175 -6.20 -23.16 8.78
C GLN A 175 -7.53 -22.51 8.33
N GLY A 176 -7.69 -22.28 7.02
CA GLY A 176 -8.86 -21.63 6.43
C GLY A 176 -8.59 -20.23 5.90
N VAL A 177 -9.68 -19.54 5.57
CA VAL A 177 -9.63 -18.22 4.96
C VAL A 177 -10.66 -17.28 5.61
N ILE A 178 -10.39 -15.96 5.51
CA ILE A 178 -11.36 -14.89 5.80
C ILE A 178 -11.65 -14.21 4.47
N GLU A 179 -12.92 -14.18 4.05
CA GLU A 179 -13.34 -13.66 2.75
C GLU A 179 -13.92 -12.23 2.82
N GLY A 180 -14.04 -11.67 4.01
CA GLY A 180 -14.67 -10.35 4.19
C GLY A 180 -16.18 -10.35 3.97
N LYS A 181 -16.81 -11.52 3.97
CA LYS A 181 -18.26 -11.70 3.88
C LYS A 181 -18.82 -11.91 5.28
N SER A 182 -19.95 -11.29 5.60
CA SER A 182 -20.63 -11.50 6.86
C SER A 182 -21.95 -12.25 6.64
N GLY A 183 -22.06 -13.44 7.22
CA GLY A 183 -23.31 -14.21 7.26
C GLY A 183 -23.93 -14.48 5.87
N ASN A 184 -25.23 -14.18 5.73
CA ASN A 184 -25.97 -14.33 4.46
C ASN A 184 -25.79 -13.17 3.47
N ASP A 185 -24.97 -12.17 3.79
CA ASP A 185 -24.70 -11.04 2.93
C ASP A 185 -23.83 -11.45 1.75
N GLN A 186 -24.43 -11.62 0.57
CA GLN A 186 -23.73 -11.90 -0.67
C GLN A 186 -22.91 -10.70 -1.20
N ILE A 187 -23.10 -9.52 -0.62
CA ILE A 187 -22.60 -8.24 -1.16
C ILE A 187 -21.24 -7.84 -0.57
N HIS A 188 -20.83 -8.43 0.56
CA HIS A 188 -19.64 -8.03 1.29
C HIS A 188 -18.51 -9.03 1.08
N GLY A 189 -17.53 -8.67 0.30
CA GLY A 189 -16.19 -9.22 0.20
C GLY A 189 -15.19 -8.09 0.30
N PHE A 190 -13.93 -8.42 0.38
CA PHE A 190 -12.89 -7.41 0.25
C PHE A 190 -12.88 -6.84 -1.18
N ILE A 191 -12.89 -5.51 -1.30
CA ILE A 191 -12.79 -4.80 -2.58
C ILE A 191 -11.36 -4.27 -2.68
N ILE A 192 -10.53 -4.96 -3.46
CA ILE A 192 -9.09 -4.68 -3.60
C ILE A 192 -8.81 -4.28 -5.05
N PRO A 193 -8.97 -3.00 -5.41
CA PRO A 193 -8.76 -2.53 -6.79
C PRO A 193 -7.30 -2.46 -7.21
N SER A 194 -6.39 -2.40 -6.24
CA SER A 194 -4.93 -2.41 -6.40
C SER A 194 -4.30 -3.25 -5.29
N PRO A 195 -3.04 -3.69 -5.40
CA PRO A 195 -2.41 -4.58 -4.42
C PRO A 195 -2.05 -3.87 -3.10
N ASN A 196 -2.98 -3.09 -2.56
CA ASN A 196 -2.92 -2.49 -1.23
C ASN A 196 -3.95 -3.19 -0.35
N PHE A 197 -3.53 -4.27 0.31
CA PHE A 197 -4.38 -5.08 1.17
C PHE A 197 -3.57 -5.38 2.41
N ASP A 198 -3.82 -4.64 3.50
CA ASP A 198 -2.97 -4.60 4.66
C ASP A 198 -3.67 -5.12 5.92
N LEU A 199 -2.88 -5.72 6.82
CA LEU A 199 -3.30 -6.36 8.06
C LEU A 199 -2.49 -5.83 9.23
N ALA A 200 -3.15 -5.63 10.37
CA ALA A 200 -2.46 -5.40 11.63
C ALA A 200 -3.27 -5.92 12.82
N PHE A 201 -2.59 -6.29 13.90
CA PHE A 201 -3.23 -6.48 15.20
C PHE A 201 -3.16 -5.18 16.00
N ASN A 202 -4.30 -4.79 16.59
CA ASN A 202 -4.31 -3.70 17.57
C ASN A 202 -3.65 -4.15 18.90
N PRO A 203 -3.39 -3.25 19.85
CA PRO A 203 -2.82 -3.61 21.15
C PRO A 203 -3.62 -4.67 21.92
N ASP A 204 -4.94 -4.71 21.75
CA ASP A 204 -5.84 -5.67 22.38
C ASP A 204 -5.80 -7.05 21.70
N GLY A 205 -5.10 -7.17 20.57
CA GLY A 205 -4.92 -8.42 19.82
C GLY A 205 -6.07 -8.75 18.89
N GLU A 206 -6.79 -7.76 18.44
CA GLU A 206 -7.83 -7.90 17.44
C GLU A 206 -7.28 -7.67 16.04
N LEU A 207 -7.68 -8.55 15.11
CA LEU A 207 -7.26 -8.43 13.70
C LEU A 207 -8.03 -7.33 12.98
N TRP A 208 -7.31 -6.37 12.47
CA TRP A 208 -7.84 -5.31 11.61
C TRP A 208 -7.31 -5.45 10.20
N VAL A 209 -8.13 -5.02 9.25
CA VAL A 209 -7.92 -5.20 7.81
C VAL A 209 -8.31 -3.92 7.09
N VAL A 210 -7.47 -3.47 6.19
CA VAL A 210 -7.83 -2.43 5.22
C VAL A 210 -8.72 -3.03 4.13
N ASN A 211 -9.88 -2.40 3.86
CA ASN A 211 -10.70 -2.67 2.68
C ASN A 211 -10.71 -1.41 1.79
N PRO A 212 -9.68 -1.22 0.96
CA PRO A 212 -9.41 0.07 0.32
C PRO A 212 -10.47 0.50 -0.68
N GLY A 213 -11.14 -0.44 -1.34
CA GLY A 213 -12.24 -0.13 -2.26
C GLY A 213 -13.52 0.33 -1.57
N LYS A 214 -13.63 0.12 -0.26
CA LYS A 214 -14.72 0.66 0.59
C LYS A 214 -14.27 1.88 1.42
N HIS A 215 -13.01 2.26 1.36
CA HIS A 215 -12.43 3.28 2.25
C HIS A 215 -12.64 2.95 3.74
N SER A 216 -12.52 1.68 4.10
CA SER A 216 -12.82 1.18 5.44
C SER A 216 -11.64 0.44 6.08
N LEU A 217 -11.66 0.44 7.40
CA LEU A 217 -10.92 -0.50 8.23
C LEU A 217 -11.93 -1.39 8.96
N GLU A 218 -11.70 -2.69 8.90
CA GLU A 218 -12.63 -3.71 9.34
C GLU A 218 -11.96 -4.63 10.36
N ASN A 219 -12.63 -4.89 11.49
CA ASN A 219 -12.17 -5.79 12.55
C ASN A 219 -12.81 -7.16 12.41
N TYR A 220 -11.99 -8.19 12.40
CA TYR A 220 -12.44 -9.58 12.28
C TYR A 220 -12.02 -10.43 13.47
N THR A 221 -12.86 -11.39 13.82
CA THR A 221 -12.46 -12.49 14.70
C THR A 221 -11.50 -13.44 13.95
N VAL A 222 -10.79 -14.29 14.70
CA VAL A 222 -9.88 -15.28 14.11
C VAL A 222 -10.62 -16.30 13.21
N ASP A 223 -11.89 -16.57 13.49
CA ASP A 223 -12.76 -17.41 12.66
C ASP A 223 -13.39 -16.69 11.47
N GLY A 224 -13.10 -15.40 11.30
CA GLY A 224 -13.46 -14.62 10.11
C GLY A 224 -14.80 -13.88 10.17
N LYS A 225 -15.39 -13.74 11.36
CA LYS A 225 -16.61 -12.94 11.54
C LYS A 225 -16.26 -11.47 11.69
N LEU A 226 -16.96 -10.59 10.94
CA LEU A 226 -16.86 -9.16 11.10
C LEU A 226 -17.42 -8.75 12.48
N ARG A 227 -16.63 -8.04 13.28
CA ARG A 227 -17.00 -7.53 14.61
C ARG A 227 -17.46 -6.07 14.56
N THR A 228 -16.63 -5.25 13.94
CA THR A 228 -16.88 -3.81 13.79
C THR A 228 -16.09 -3.27 12.61
N TRP A 229 -16.47 -2.10 12.17
CA TRP A 229 -15.79 -1.39 11.06
C TRP A 229 -16.07 0.09 11.12
N TRP A 230 -15.23 0.87 10.47
CA TRP A 230 -15.49 2.26 10.16
C TRP A 230 -15.00 2.60 8.76
N GLN A 231 -15.60 3.61 8.13
CA GLN A 231 -15.20 4.09 6.82
C GLN A 231 -15.25 5.62 6.77
N ALA A 232 -14.43 6.19 5.89
CA ALA A 232 -14.36 7.64 5.71
C ALA A 232 -14.11 7.98 4.24
N SER A 233 -15.18 7.96 3.43
CA SER A 233 -15.11 8.31 1.99
C SER A 233 -15.23 9.80 1.81
N SER A 234 -14.11 10.51 1.63
CA SER A 234 -14.11 11.95 1.38
C SER A 234 -12.75 12.37 0.80
N ILE A 235 -12.74 13.38 -0.07
CA ILE A 235 -11.50 14.04 -0.53
C ILE A 235 -10.92 14.96 0.54
N LYS A 236 -11.74 15.43 1.49
CA LYS A 236 -11.28 16.27 2.59
C LYS A 236 -10.31 15.52 3.49
N ILE A 237 -9.66 16.25 4.39
CA ILE A 237 -8.58 15.69 5.21
C ILE A 237 -9.04 14.55 6.12
N GLU A 238 -10.26 14.58 6.59
CA GLU A 238 -10.83 13.56 7.47
C GLU A 238 -11.15 12.23 6.77
N GLY A 239 -11.21 12.20 5.41
CA GLY A 239 -11.58 11.03 4.65
C GLY A 239 -10.47 10.45 3.79
N PHE A 240 -10.76 9.33 3.14
CA PHE A 240 -9.91 8.68 2.15
C PHE A 240 -10.42 9.00 0.75
N SER A 241 -9.52 9.40 -0.14
CA SER A 241 -9.83 9.76 -1.52
C SER A 241 -9.32 8.72 -2.52
N GLY A 242 -9.88 8.74 -3.72
CA GLY A 242 -9.50 7.81 -4.78
C GLY A 242 -10.07 6.40 -4.55
N CYS A 243 -9.70 5.44 -5.40
CA CYS A 243 -10.32 4.11 -5.41
C CYS A 243 -9.66 3.07 -4.50
N CYS A 244 -8.55 3.39 -3.84
CA CYS A 244 -7.67 2.38 -3.25
C CYS A 244 -7.00 2.86 -1.95
N ASN A 245 -7.69 3.65 -1.15
CA ASN A 245 -7.20 4.18 0.13
C ASN A 245 -8.12 3.79 1.30
N PRO A 246 -7.58 3.67 2.52
CA PRO A 246 -6.17 3.76 2.84
C PRO A 246 -5.36 2.61 2.21
N ALA A 247 -4.07 2.85 1.94
CA ALA A 247 -3.17 1.85 1.35
C ALA A 247 -2.50 0.99 2.42
N HIS A 248 -1.97 1.65 3.45
CA HIS A 248 -1.34 1.00 4.61
C HIS A 248 -1.86 1.59 5.90
N PHE A 249 -1.75 0.82 6.98
CA PHE A 249 -2.07 1.30 8.31
C PHE A 249 -1.24 0.60 9.39
N ALA A 250 -1.14 1.23 10.53
CA ALA A 250 -0.55 0.68 11.74
C ALA A 250 -1.32 1.19 12.97
N PHE A 251 -1.03 0.65 14.13
CA PHE A 251 -1.61 1.10 15.40
C PHE A 251 -0.61 1.85 16.25
N LEU A 252 -1.05 2.95 16.85
CA LEU A 252 -0.37 3.58 17.98
C LEU A 252 -0.59 2.75 19.25
N PRO A 253 0.25 2.93 20.29
CA PRO A 253 0.11 2.19 21.55
C PRO A 253 -1.24 2.38 22.26
N ASP A 254 -1.93 3.48 22.01
CA ASP A 254 -3.26 3.79 22.56
C ASP A 254 -4.42 3.18 21.74
N GLY A 255 -4.12 2.38 20.71
CA GLY A 255 -5.11 1.80 19.82
C GLY A 255 -5.59 2.73 18.69
N SER A 256 -5.09 3.96 18.62
CA SER A 256 -5.37 4.85 17.49
C SER A 256 -4.73 4.33 16.21
N PHE A 257 -5.41 4.56 15.08
CA PHE A 257 -4.91 4.19 13.77
C PHE A 257 -3.96 5.24 13.22
N VAL A 258 -2.90 4.80 12.55
CA VAL A 258 -2.11 5.59 11.62
C VAL A 258 -2.35 5.03 10.23
N THR A 259 -2.70 5.87 9.26
CA THR A 259 -3.00 5.45 7.89
C THR A 259 -2.16 6.22 6.88
N SER A 260 -1.82 5.59 5.75
CA SER A 260 -1.21 6.25 4.62
C SER A 260 -2.06 6.09 3.36
N GLU A 261 -2.01 7.10 2.49
CA GLU A 261 -2.76 7.16 1.24
C GLU A 261 -1.81 7.33 0.06
N LYS A 262 -2.19 6.78 -1.09
CA LYS A 262 -1.54 7.01 -2.38
C LYS A 262 -2.24 8.09 -3.20
N GLY A 263 -1.58 8.58 -4.24
CA GLY A 263 -2.08 9.69 -5.05
C GLY A 263 -1.86 11.02 -4.34
N MET A 264 -2.85 11.52 -3.63
CA MET A 264 -2.66 12.58 -2.64
C MET A 264 -2.09 11.97 -1.36
N ILE A 265 -0.76 11.82 -1.28
CA ILE A 265 -0.11 11.13 -0.19
C ILE A 265 -0.30 11.90 1.12
N ARG A 266 -0.94 11.27 2.07
CA ARG A 266 -1.18 11.80 3.42
C ARG A 266 -0.94 10.71 4.44
N ILE A 267 -0.31 11.05 5.56
CA ILE A 267 -0.25 10.17 6.73
C ILE A 267 -1.09 10.82 7.82
N LYS A 268 -2.10 10.10 8.31
CA LYS A 268 -3.12 10.61 9.23
C LYS A 268 -3.30 9.70 10.43
N THR A 269 -3.88 10.25 11.48
CA THR A 269 -4.29 9.49 12.66
C THR A 269 -5.79 9.55 12.86
N TYR A 270 -6.35 8.45 13.36
CA TYR A 270 -7.75 8.32 13.74
C TYR A 270 -7.83 7.68 15.12
N LYS A 271 -8.82 8.10 15.92
CA LYS A 271 -9.11 7.46 17.20
C LYS A 271 -9.53 5.99 17.00
N PRO A 272 -9.55 5.16 18.04
CA PRO A 272 -10.09 3.79 17.93
C PRO A 272 -11.53 3.73 17.41
N SER A 273 -12.31 4.79 17.59
CA SER A 273 -13.67 4.95 17.05
C SER A 273 -13.75 5.18 15.55
N GLY A 274 -12.62 5.45 14.86
CA GLY A 274 -12.57 5.88 13.46
C GLY A 274 -12.73 7.40 13.28
N GLU A 275 -12.88 8.18 14.34
CA GLU A 275 -12.90 9.64 14.27
C GLU A 275 -11.52 10.19 13.90
N PHE A 276 -11.48 11.12 12.95
CA PHE A 276 -10.24 11.78 12.54
C PHE A 276 -9.60 12.51 13.74
N SER A 277 -8.32 12.31 13.94
CA SER A 277 -7.57 12.88 15.07
C SER A 277 -6.54 13.93 14.63
N GLY A 278 -5.87 13.74 13.49
CA GLY A 278 -4.88 14.69 13.03
C GLY A 278 -4.02 14.18 11.88
N VAL A 279 -3.05 14.98 11.51
CA VAL A 279 -2.12 14.71 10.40
C VAL A 279 -0.73 14.46 10.95
N VAL A 280 -0.11 13.39 10.46
CA VAL A 280 1.32 13.10 10.68
C VAL A 280 2.16 13.81 9.64
N ALA A 281 1.81 13.66 8.36
CA ALA A 281 2.52 14.26 7.25
C ALA A 281 1.56 14.70 6.14
N ALA A 282 1.71 15.95 5.71
CA ALA A 282 0.93 16.56 4.64
C ALA A 282 1.46 16.15 3.24
N PRO A 283 0.65 16.27 2.17
CA PRO A 283 1.04 15.95 0.80
C PRO A 283 2.33 16.64 0.34
N SER A 284 2.54 17.88 0.74
CA SER A 284 3.73 18.69 0.41
C SER A 284 5.07 18.04 0.86
N LYS A 285 5.02 17.03 1.69
CA LYS A 285 6.20 16.28 2.15
C LYS A 285 6.64 15.19 1.18
N PHE A 286 5.79 14.79 0.25
CA PHE A 286 5.97 13.64 -0.63
C PHE A 286 6.10 14.06 -2.10
N VAL A 287 6.42 13.09 -2.95
CA VAL A 287 6.38 13.25 -4.40
C VAL A 287 4.92 13.26 -4.85
N GLU A 288 4.57 14.16 -5.73
CA GLU A 288 3.22 14.24 -6.28
C GLU A 288 2.88 12.95 -7.05
N ASN A 289 1.69 12.39 -6.82
CA ASN A 289 1.24 11.12 -7.38
C ASN A 289 2.15 9.91 -7.07
N GLY A 290 2.96 10.00 -6.02
CA GLY A 290 3.86 8.94 -5.58
C GLY A 290 3.14 7.79 -4.87
N HIS A 291 3.95 6.86 -4.35
CA HIS A 291 3.48 5.67 -3.64
C HIS A 291 3.10 6.00 -2.19
N ALA A 292 2.09 5.32 -1.68
CA ALA A 292 1.77 5.39 -0.27
C ALA A 292 2.91 4.82 0.57
N PRO A 293 3.41 5.55 1.58
CA PRO A 293 4.41 5.02 2.48
C PRO A 293 3.88 3.84 3.30
N ASP A 294 4.64 2.75 3.39
CA ASP A 294 4.40 1.72 4.39
C ASP A 294 4.81 2.23 5.78
N LEU A 295 4.15 1.75 6.83
CA LEU A 295 4.18 2.35 8.16
C LEU A 295 4.67 1.36 9.23
N ALA A 296 5.62 1.79 10.05
CA ALA A 296 5.99 1.07 11.25
C ALA A 296 5.93 2.00 12.47
N VAL A 297 5.12 1.63 13.45
CA VAL A 297 5.02 2.37 14.72
C VAL A 297 6.05 1.82 15.68
N VAL A 298 6.81 2.73 16.28
CA VAL A 298 7.80 2.40 17.31
C VAL A 298 7.31 2.84 18.69
N ASN A 299 8.03 2.46 19.72
CA ASN A 299 7.71 2.80 21.09
C ASN A 299 7.40 4.30 21.24
N LEU A 300 6.50 4.65 22.14
CA LEU A 300 6.05 6.01 22.41
C LEU A 300 5.23 6.66 21.27
N GLY A 301 4.76 5.89 20.30
CA GLY A 301 3.91 6.39 19.21
C GLY A 301 4.65 7.18 18.14
N ASN A 302 5.97 7.05 18.04
CA ASN A 302 6.73 7.56 16.92
C ASN A 302 6.49 6.67 15.69
N ILE A 303 6.54 7.25 14.49
CA ILE A 303 6.13 6.60 13.24
C ILE A 303 7.29 6.66 12.25
N TYR A 304 7.74 5.50 11.79
CA TYR A 304 8.55 5.41 10.58
C TYR A 304 7.63 5.23 9.38
N ALA A 305 7.85 6.06 8.37
CA ALA A 305 7.22 5.94 7.06
C ALA A 305 8.29 5.57 6.03
N LEU A 306 8.08 4.47 5.33
CA LEU A 306 8.93 4.04 4.23
C LEU A 306 8.54 4.83 2.98
N ASP A 307 9.26 5.89 2.69
CA ASP A 307 9.09 6.70 1.47
C ASP A 307 9.89 6.04 0.34
N SER A 308 9.20 5.21 -0.44
CA SER A 308 9.82 4.45 -1.53
C SER A 308 10.29 5.34 -2.68
N ASP A 309 9.59 6.45 -2.94
CA ASP A 309 9.96 7.39 -4.00
C ASP A 309 11.25 8.15 -3.66
N LYS A 310 11.44 8.49 -2.39
CA LYS A 310 12.66 9.15 -1.89
C LYS A 310 13.70 8.17 -1.34
N LYS A 311 13.41 6.87 -1.33
CA LYS A 311 14.32 5.80 -0.86
C LYS A 311 14.84 6.05 0.55
N MET A 312 13.94 6.36 1.47
CA MET A 312 14.29 6.66 2.85
C MET A 312 13.23 6.21 3.85
N LEU A 313 13.68 5.96 5.06
CA LEU A 313 12.82 5.86 6.24
C LEU A 313 12.72 7.25 6.89
N ARG A 314 11.52 7.74 7.04
CA ARG A 314 11.21 9.06 7.61
C ARG A 314 10.61 8.88 8.99
N LEU A 315 11.27 9.42 10.01
CA LEU A 315 10.81 9.36 11.39
C LEU A 315 9.98 10.59 11.73
N PHE A 316 8.73 10.35 12.11
CA PHE A 316 7.82 11.36 12.63
C PHE A 316 7.64 11.16 14.15
N VAL A 317 7.80 12.23 14.91
CA VAL A 317 7.61 12.25 16.37
C VAL A 317 6.51 13.23 16.72
N LYS A 318 5.74 12.92 17.76
CA LYS A 318 4.65 13.79 18.23
C LYS A 318 5.23 15.14 18.68
N LYS A 319 4.51 16.22 18.38
CA LYS A 319 4.89 17.59 18.80
C LYS A 319 4.66 17.81 20.27
#